data_489c17956c5b730b0f06f3cf50201b36
#
_entry.id   489c17956c5b730b0f06f3cf50201b36
#
_cell.length_a   1.000
_cell.length_b   1.000
_cell.length_c   1.000
_cell.angle_alpha   90.00
_cell.angle_beta   90.00
_cell.angle_gamma   90.00
#
_symmetry.space_group_name_H-M   'P 1'
#
loop_
_entity.id
_entity.type
_entity.pdbx_description
1 polymer ?
#
loop_
_entity_poly.entity_id
_entity_poly.type
_entity_poly.pdbx_seq_one_letter_code
_entity_poly.pdbx_strand_id
1 'polypeptide(L)'
;MKFLAEMIMHSIRRRTGIEIHPGAQIGKNLFIDHGMGVVIGETTIIGNNVTLYHGVTLGGLSKEHAKRHPTIGDNVIVGTGAKILGNITIGNNSKIGANVVVRESLPDNSIIK
;
A
#
# COMPACT_ATOMS: atom_id res chain seq x y z
N MET A 1 -1.68 -22.16 -8.56
CA MET A 1 -1.87 -21.55 -7.21
C MET A 1 -2.31 -20.09 -7.28
N LYS A 2 -1.97 -19.38 -8.35
CA LYS A 2 -2.42 -18.01 -8.56
C LYS A 2 -3.94 -17.89 -8.51
N PHE A 3 -4.66 -18.81 -9.15
CA PHE A 3 -6.13 -18.80 -9.17
C PHE A 3 -6.71 -18.90 -7.75
N LEU A 4 -6.18 -19.79 -6.92
CA LEU A 4 -6.65 -19.94 -5.55
C LEU A 4 -6.38 -18.69 -4.71
N ALA A 5 -5.18 -18.10 -4.85
CA ALA A 5 -4.83 -16.88 -4.14
C ALA A 5 -5.77 -15.73 -4.52
N GLU A 6 -6.09 -15.60 -5.79
CA GLU A 6 -7.02 -14.56 -6.26
C GLU A 6 -8.43 -14.78 -5.74
N MET A 7 -8.89 -16.05 -5.69
CA MET A 7 -10.21 -16.36 -5.11
C MET A 7 -10.27 -15.99 -3.63
N ILE A 8 -9.22 -16.28 -2.88
CA ILE A 8 -9.16 -15.93 -1.45
C ILE A 8 -9.18 -14.41 -1.29
N MET A 9 -8.41 -13.68 -2.08
CA MET A 9 -8.37 -12.22 -2.05
C MET A 9 -9.75 -11.63 -2.34
N HIS A 10 -10.45 -12.10 -3.35
CA HIS A 10 -11.79 -11.61 -3.69
C HIS A 10 -12.79 -11.89 -2.56
N SER A 11 -12.69 -13.03 -1.89
CA SER A 11 -13.54 -13.34 -0.75
C SER A 11 -13.29 -12.37 0.40
N ILE A 12 -12.03 -12.06 0.69
CA ILE A 12 -11.65 -11.12 1.74
C ILE A 12 -12.16 -9.72 1.39
N ARG A 13 -12.00 -9.28 0.15
CA ARG A 13 -12.48 -7.98 -0.30
C ARG A 13 -13.97 -7.81 -0.08
N ARG A 14 -14.76 -8.81 -0.41
CA ARG A 14 -16.22 -8.75 -0.22
C ARG A 14 -16.62 -8.64 1.24
N ARG A 15 -15.83 -9.20 2.16
CA ARG A 15 -16.13 -9.20 3.59
C ARG A 15 -15.60 -7.98 4.31
N THR A 16 -14.48 -7.42 3.88
CA THR A 16 -13.76 -6.37 4.61
C THR A 16 -13.68 -5.06 3.87
N GLY A 17 -13.90 -5.06 2.55
CA GLY A 17 -13.64 -3.88 1.71
C GLY A 17 -12.16 -3.62 1.46
N ILE A 18 -11.29 -4.55 1.83
CA ILE A 18 -9.84 -4.44 1.64
C ILE A 18 -9.43 -5.31 0.47
N GLU A 19 -8.68 -4.73 -0.48
CA GLU A 19 -8.15 -5.46 -1.62
C GLU A 19 -6.63 -5.49 -1.55
N ILE A 20 -6.07 -6.68 -1.34
CA ILE A 20 -4.62 -6.90 -1.36
C ILE A 20 -4.32 -7.91 -2.45
N HIS A 21 -3.59 -7.49 -3.49
CA HIS A 21 -3.24 -8.40 -4.55
C HIS A 21 -2.30 -9.49 -4.01
N PRO A 22 -2.50 -10.77 -4.40
CA PRO A 22 -1.66 -11.87 -3.88
C PRO A 22 -0.18 -11.74 -4.20
N GLY A 23 0.19 -10.93 -5.21
CA GLY A 23 1.59 -10.70 -5.57
C GLY A 23 2.31 -9.70 -4.66
N ALA A 24 1.59 -8.93 -3.86
CA ALA A 24 2.21 -7.95 -2.98
C ALA A 24 3.11 -8.63 -1.93
N GLN A 25 4.26 -8.00 -1.65
CA GLN A 25 5.19 -8.49 -0.65
C GLN A 25 5.06 -7.65 0.62
N ILE A 26 4.71 -8.29 1.72
CA ILE A 26 4.39 -7.59 2.97
C ILE A 26 5.32 -8.10 4.07
N GLY A 27 6.00 -7.18 4.74
CA GLY A 27 6.86 -7.48 5.87
C GLY A 27 6.04 -7.83 7.13
N LYS A 28 6.67 -7.68 8.28
CA LYS A 28 6.07 -8.04 9.57
C LYS A 28 5.25 -6.89 10.13
N ASN A 29 4.16 -7.23 10.84
CA ASN A 29 3.38 -6.28 11.62
C ASN A 29 2.73 -5.18 10.78
N LEU A 30 2.16 -5.52 9.64
CA LEU A 30 1.31 -4.59 8.91
C LEU A 30 0.01 -4.41 9.70
N PHE A 31 -0.31 -3.17 10.03
CA PHE A 31 -1.57 -2.83 10.68
C PHE A 31 -2.43 -1.98 9.75
N ILE A 32 -3.64 -2.44 9.49
CA ILE A 32 -4.61 -1.71 8.69
C ILE A 32 -5.76 -1.33 9.62
N ASP A 33 -5.92 -0.02 9.87
CA ASP A 33 -6.93 0.49 10.79
C ASP A 33 -8.19 0.84 10.01
N HIS A 34 -9.33 0.31 10.45
CA HIS A 34 -10.64 0.36 9.79
C HIS A 34 -10.67 -0.39 8.46
N GLY A 35 -9.77 -0.12 7.56
CA GLY A 35 -9.45 -0.91 6.39
C GLY A 35 -10.31 -0.74 5.16
N MET A 36 -11.53 -0.25 5.27
CA MET A 36 -12.42 -0.11 4.11
C MET A 36 -11.78 0.74 3.01
N GLY A 37 -11.86 0.24 1.78
CA GLY A 37 -11.34 0.95 0.61
C GLY A 37 -9.82 0.90 0.44
N VAL A 38 -9.10 0.18 1.28
CA VAL A 38 -7.65 -0.01 1.08
C VAL A 38 -7.41 -0.89 -0.14
N VAL A 39 -6.51 -0.43 -1.02
CA VAL A 39 -6.09 -1.18 -2.21
C VAL A 39 -4.58 -1.26 -2.24
N ILE A 40 -4.07 -2.49 -2.26
CA ILE A 40 -2.62 -2.76 -2.35
C ILE A 40 -2.36 -3.53 -3.64
N GLY A 41 -1.65 -2.91 -4.56
CA GLY A 41 -1.42 -3.45 -5.91
C GLY A 41 -0.38 -4.57 -5.96
N GLU A 42 -0.33 -5.22 -7.10
CA GLU A 42 0.42 -6.47 -7.33
C GLU A 42 1.91 -6.39 -7.00
N THR A 43 2.58 -5.32 -7.41
CA THR A 43 4.04 -5.22 -7.25
C THR A 43 4.44 -4.39 -6.04
N THR A 44 3.50 -4.09 -5.15
CA THR A 44 3.77 -3.34 -3.92
C THR A 44 4.70 -4.13 -3.00
N ILE A 45 5.63 -3.42 -2.38
CA ILE A 45 6.49 -3.96 -1.33
C ILE A 45 6.27 -3.11 -0.09
N ILE A 46 5.92 -3.75 1.03
CA ILE A 46 5.70 -3.06 2.31
C ILE A 46 6.69 -3.60 3.31
N GLY A 47 7.43 -2.70 3.95
CA GLY A 47 8.38 -3.05 4.99
C GLY A 47 7.71 -3.48 6.30
N ASN A 48 8.44 -3.39 7.40
CA ASN A 48 7.96 -3.82 8.70
C ASN A 48 7.29 -2.68 9.47
N ASN A 49 6.31 -3.02 10.30
CA ASN A 49 5.65 -2.07 11.22
C ASN A 49 5.01 -0.89 10.49
N VAL A 50 4.36 -1.15 9.38
CA VAL A 50 3.66 -0.13 8.59
C VAL A 50 2.21 -0.05 9.03
N THR A 51 1.68 1.17 9.12
CA THR A 51 0.27 1.41 9.43
C THR A 51 -0.41 2.09 8.25
N LEU A 52 -1.50 1.50 7.78
CA LEU A 52 -2.35 2.08 6.74
C LEU A 52 -3.74 2.33 7.31
N TYR A 53 -4.27 3.52 7.10
CA TYR A 53 -5.65 3.82 7.45
C TYR A 53 -6.59 3.52 6.27
N HIS A 54 -7.89 3.57 6.53
CA HIS A 54 -8.88 3.25 5.49
C HIS A 54 -8.75 4.15 4.27
N GLY A 55 -9.14 3.64 3.12
CA GLY A 55 -9.14 4.39 1.87
C GLY A 55 -7.76 4.59 1.25
N VAL A 56 -6.68 4.06 1.85
CA VAL A 56 -5.33 4.18 1.28
C VAL A 56 -5.22 3.36 0.01
N THR A 57 -4.62 3.96 -1.03
CA THR A 57 -4.31 3.28 -2.28
C THR A 57 -2.80 3.24 -2.50
N LEU A 58 -2.26 2.04 -2.66
CA LEU A 58 -0.89 1.83 -3.14
C LEU A 58 -1.01 1.33 -4.58
N GLY A 59 -1.01 2.26 -5.51
CA GLY A 59 -1.41 2.02 -6.89
C GLY A 59 -0.29 2.15 -7.91
N GLY A 60 -0.57 1.70 -9.14
CA GLY A 60 0.35 1.83 -10.26
C GLY A 60 -0.03 2.96 -11.19
N LEU A 61 0.95 3.47 -11.92
CA LEU A 61 0.74 4.47 -12.96
C LEU A 61 1.04 3.91 -14.37
N SER A 62 1.39 2.64 -14.46
CA SER A 62 1.73 1.98 -15.71
C SER A 62 0.93 0.69 -15.85
N LYS A 63 0.69 0.26 -17.10
CA LYS A 63 0.06 -1.04 -17.40
C LYS A 63 1.08 -2.14 -17.66
N GLU A 64 2.36 -1.83 -17.58
CA GLU A 64 3.40 -2.83 -17.77
C GLU A 64 3.41 -3.84 -16.62
N HIS A 65 3.86 -5.06 -16.88
CA HIS A 65 3.93 -6.12 -15.87
C HIS A 65 5.15 -6.01 -14.95
N ALA A 66 6.04 -5.06 -15.21
CA ALA A 66 7.18 -4.79 -14.34
C ALA A 66 6.75 -4.12 -13.03
N LYS A 67 7.70 -3.87 -12.15
CA LYS A 67 7.47 -3.13 -10.90
C LYS A 67 6.81 -1.78 -11.23
N ARG A 68 5.58 -1.57 -10.75
CA ARG A 68 4.80 -0.36 -11.05
C ARG A 68 4.05 0.20 -9.86
N HIS A 69 4.18 -0.45 -8.70
CA HIS A 69 3.55 -0.05 -7.45
C HIS A 69 4.59 0.40 -6.44
N PRO A 70 4.19 1.14 -5.40
CA PRO A 70 5.14 1.69 -4.44
C PRO A 70 5.88 0.64 -3.61
N THR A 71 7.04 1.05 -3.14
CA THR A 71 7.77 0.37 -2.07
C THR A 71 7.67 1.25 -0.82
N ILE A 72 7.15 0.70 0.25
CA ILE A 72 6.97 1.41 1.51
C ILE A 72 8.02 0.91 2.49
N GLY A 73 8.80 1.81 3.06
CA GLY A 73 9.82 1.47 4.03
C GLY A 73 9.26 1.02 5.37
N ASP A 74 10.13 0.88 6.35
CA ASP A 74 9.76 0.45 7.70
C ASP A 74 9.20 1.61 8.52
N ASN A 75 8.29 1.31 9.43
CA ASN A 75 7.74 2.27 10.38
C ASN A 75 7.04 3.46 9.72
N VAL A 76 6.42 3.25 8.57
CA VAL A 76 5.71 4.28 7.83
C VAL A 76 4.24 4.29 8.25
N ILE A 77 3.68 5.49 8.37
CA ILE A 77 2.25 5.68 8.65
C ILE A 77 1.63 6.40 7.45
N VAL A 78 0.58 5.82 6.89
CA VAL A 78 -0.14 6.39 5.75
C VAL A 78 -1.56 6.73 6.17
N GLY A 79 -1.87 8.01 6.15
CA GLY A 79 -3.14 8.54 6.63
C GLY A 79 -4.32 8.20 5.74
N THR A 80 -5.52 8.40 6.29
CA THR A 80 -6.79 8.07 5.64
C THR A 80 -6.89 8.65 4.23
N GLY A 81 -7.25 7.81 3.28
CA GLY A 81 -7.50 8.24 1.90
C GLY A 81 -6.28 8.67 1.10
N ALA A 82 -5.08 8.56 1.66
CA ALA A 82 -3.86 8.92 0.95
C ALA A 82 -3.64 7.97 -0.23
N LYS A 83 -3.07 8.49 -1.30
CA LYS A 83 -2.79 7.71 -2.51
C LYS A 83 -1.31 7.81 -2.83
N ILE A 84 -0.64 6.67 -2.84
CA ILE A 84 0.78 6.59 -3.20
C ILE A 84 0.83 5.83 -4.52
N LEU A 85 1.29 6.49 -5.57
CA LEU A 85 1.11 6.01 -6.93
C LEU A 85 2.43 5.90 -7.68
N GLY A 86 2.63 4.77 -8.33
CA GLY A 86 3.76 4.52 -9.21
C GLY A 86 4.90 3.76 -8.54
N ASN A 87 5.91 3.46 -9.33
CA ASN A 87 7.10 2.78 -8.84
C ASN A 87 8.02 3.77 -8.12
N ILE A 88 7.61 4.12 -6.91
CA ILE A 88 8.33 5.07 -6.06
C ILE A 88 8.62 4.42 -4.71
N THR A 89 9.53 5.01 -3.95
CA THR A 89 9.89 4.51 -2.63
C THR A 89 9.59 5.56 -1.57
N ILE A 90 8.86 5.15 -0.55
CA ILE A 90 8.63 5.98 0.64
C ILE A 90 9.64 5.53 1.69
N GLY A 91 10.51 6.44 2.09
CA GLY A 91 11.58 6.14 3.03
C GLY A 91 11.09 5.75 4.42
N ASN A 92 11.98 5.15 5.20
CA ASN A 92 11.66 4.68 6.54
C ASN A 92 11.22 5.83 7.45
N ASN A 93 10.37 5.52 8.42
CA ASN A 93 9.92 6.46 9.45
C ASN A 93 9.17 7.67 8.90
N SER A 94 8.58 7.56 7.71
CA SER A 94 7.85 8.64 7.09
C SER A 94 6.37 8.62 7.51
N LYS A 95 5.75 9.79 7.45
CA LYS A 95 4.31 9.95 7.73
C LYS A 95 3.66 10.69 6.60
N ILE A 96 2.64 10.08 6.02
CA ILE A 96 1.85 10.67 4.92
C ILE A 96 0.50 11.07 5.49
N GLY A 97 0.14 12.33 5.34
CA GLY A 97 -1.12 12.85 5.86
C GLY A 97 -2.34 12.32 5.10
N ALA A 98 -3.51 12.55 5.70
CA ALA A 98 -4.78 12.13 5.10
C ALA A 98 -5.02 12.79 3.75
N ASN A 99 -5.51 12.02 2.80
CA ASN A 99 -5.88 12.47 1.44
C ASN A 99 -4.74 13.07 0.61
N VAL A 100 -3.50 12.89 1.05
CA VAL A 100 -2.33 13.33 0.27
C VAL A 100 -2.11 12.39 -0.91
N VAL A 101 -1.76 12.94 -2.06
CA VAL A 101 -1.40 12.17 -3.25
C VAL A 101 0.11 12.28 -3.44
N VAL A 102 0.81 11.14 -3.44
CA VAL A 102 2.27 11.08 -3.59
C VAL A 102 2.60 10.36 -4.89
N ARG A 103 3.35 11.02 -5.75
CA ARG A 103 3.78 10.48 -7.05
C ARG A 103 5.29 10.47 -7.23
N GLU A 104 6.03 10.89 -6.21
CA GLU A 104 7.49 10.94 -6.23
C GLU A 104 8.04 10.28 -4.98
N SER A 105 9.23 9.70 -5.12
CA SER A 105 9.90 9.07 -3.98
C SER A 105 10.20 10.08 -2.88
N LEU A 106 10.13 9.63 -1.65
CA LEU A 106 10.39 10.44 -0.45
C LEU A 106 11.53 9.81 0.34
N PRO A 107 12.47 10.63 0.83
CA PRO A 107 13.55 10.11 1.67
C PRO A 107 13.04 9.69 3.05
N ASP A 108 13.91 9.05 3.84
CA ASP A 108 13.59 8.66 5.21
C ASP A 108 13.16 9.89 6.02
N ASN A 109 12.28 9.64 6.98
CA ASN A 109 11.80 10.66 7.92
C ASN A 109 11.02 11.81 7.27
N SER A 110 10.40 11.57 6.12
CA SER A 110 9.55 12.56 5.45
C SER A 110 8.22 12.71 6.19
N ILE A 111 7.75 13.94 6.30
CA ILE A 111 6.43 14.25 6.85
C ILE A 111 5.70 15.10 5.81
N ILE A 112 4.67 14.51 5.19
CA ILE A 112 3.89 15.13 4.12
C ILE A 112 2.47 15.36 4.64
N LYS A 113 2.05 16.59 4.61
CA LYS A 113 0.71 16.97 5.09
C LYS A 113 -0.19 17.43 3.96
#